data_949b426daf383cc412b7dac9288b0ab7
#
_entry.id   949b426daf383cc412b7dac9288b0ab7
#
_cell.length_a   1.000
_cell.length_b   1.000
_cell.length_c   1.000
_cell.angle_alpha   90.00
_cell.angle_beta   90.00
_cell.angle_gamma   90.00
#
_symmetry.space_group_name_H-M   'P 1'
#
loop_
_entity.id
_entity.type
_entity.pdbx_description
1 polymer ?
#
loop_
_entity_poly.entity_id
_entity_poly.type
_entity_poly.pdbx_seq_one_letter_code
_entity_poly.pdbx_strand_id
1 'polypeptide(L)'
;DGTGFDIDMDAVNCIVQYNYSHDNEGGFMLFVDASNSSGSIVRYNISQNDRKRVFMIAGGVTPNTQIYNNTIYLGAGATTKIIDHTWDDGGDINAPWLFKNNIIYNLGTGDYKIPGTGGVFEGNVYYGNHPANEPDETGKITIDPKFINVGAGGTGISTLDGYKLEEN
;
A
#
# COMPACT_ATOMS: atom_id res chain seq x y z
N ASP A 1 12.73 -10.94 5.88
CA ASP A 1 11.41 -10.79 5.28
C ASP A 1 11.43 -10.19 3.87
N GLY A 2 12.45 -9.41 3.51
CA GLY A 2 12.64 -8.88 2.16
C GLY A 2 11.68 -7.74 1.78
N THR A 3 11.06 -7.09 2.76
CA THR A 3 10.29 -5.84 2.55
C THR A 3 11.23 -4.66 2.34
N GLY A 4 10.79 -3.67 1.59
CA GLY A 4 11.56 -2.44 1.36
C GLY A 4 11.69 -1.60 2.63
N PHE A 5 10.63 -1.55 3.43
CA PHE A 5 10.57 -0.79 4.69
C PHE A 5 9.84 -1.59 5.76
N ASP A 6 10.25 -1.36 7.01
CA ASP A 6 9.69 -2.03 8.17
C ASP A 6 9.48 -1.03 9.32
N ILE A 7 8.27 -0.97 9.84
CA ILE A 7 7.91 -0.29 11.08
C ILE A 7 7.65 -1.38 12.10
N ASP A 8 8.70 -1.71 12.86
CA ASP A 8 8.72 -2.83 13.78
C ASP A 8 8.19 -2.44 15.18
N MET A 9 8.27 -3.38 16.10
CA MET A 9 7.75 -3.29 17.46
C MET A 9 8.16 -1.99 18.18
N ASP A 10 7.25 -1.44 18.96
CA ASP A 10 7.45 -0.23 19.77
C ASP A 10 7.74 1.05 18.97
N ALA A 11 7.54 1.01 17.64
CA ALA A 11 7.74 2.16 16.79
C ALA A 11 6.56 3.15 16.88
N VAL A 12 6.85 4.40 17.23
CA VAL A 12 5.83 5.44 17.43
C VAL A 12 6.09 6.63 16.52
N ASN A 13 5.05 7.09 15.81
CA ASN A 13 5.09 8.29 14.95
C ASN A 13 6.14 8.23 13.84
N CYS A 14 6.45 7.05 13.32
CA CYS A 14 7.36 6.89 12.20
C CYS A 14 6.77 7.48 10.92
N ILE A 15 7.62 8.07 10.08
CA ILE A 15 7.21 8.61 8.78
C ILE A 15 8.06 7.99 7.66
N VAL A 16 7.39 7.31 6.72
CA VAL A 16 7.99 6.78 5.49
C VAL A 16 7.42 7.57 4.32
N GLN A 17 8.24 8.38 3.66
CA GLN A 17 7.76 9.24 2.59
C GLN A 17 8.81 9.50 1.51
N TYR A 18 8.31 9.81 0.29
CA TYR A 18 9.11 10.17 -0.88
C TYR A 18 10.11 9.08 -1.30
N ASN A 19 9.73 7.81 -1.13
CA ASN A 19 10.54 6.69 -1.54
C ASN A 19 10.00 6.08 -2.84
N TYR A 20 10.89 5.50 -3.60
CA TYR A 20 10.58 4.59 -4.69
C TYR A 20 11.05 3.19 -4.30
N SER A 21 10.11 2.29 -4.19
CA SER A 21 10.30 0.87 -3.89
C SER A 21 9.96 0.04 -5.11
N HIS A 22 10.77 -0.97 -5.42
CA HIS A 22 10.44 -1.85 -6.54
C HIS A 22 11.03 -3.25 -6.40
N ASP A 23 10.29 -4.22 -6.88
CA ASP A 23 10.72 -5.62 -7.03
C ASP A 23 11.20 -6.31 -5.74
N ASN A 24 10.91 -5.78 -4.56
CA ASN A 24 11.28 -6.40 -3.29
C ASN A 24 10.50 -7.71 -3.10
N GLU A 25 11.18 -8.78 -2.71
CA GLU A 25 10.59 -10.12 -2.57
C GLU A 25 9.52 -10.21 -1.49
N GLY A 26 9.66 -9.49 -0.38
CA GLY A 26 8.72 -9.49 0.73
C GLY A 26 7.60 -8.46 0.61
N GLY A 27 7.79 -7.43 -0.22
CA GLY A 27 6.84 -6.35 -0.40
C GLY A 27 7.39 -4.95 -0.17
N PHE A 28 6.52 -3.95 -0.17
CA PHE A 28 6.89 -2.56 0.04
C PHE A 28 7.05 -2.24 1.52
N MET A 29 6.00 -2.46 2.31
CA MET A 29 5.91 -1.96 3.67
C MET A 29 5.40 -3.02 4.64
N LEU A 30 6.11 -3.24 5.74
CA LEU A 30 5.69 -4.05 6.86
C LEU A 30 5.36 -3.16 8.06
N PHE A 31 4.23 -3.44 8.70
CA PHE A 31 3.86 -2.92 10.02
C PHE A 31 3.76 -4.09 10.98
N VAL A 32 4.50 -4.02 12.09
CA VAL A 32 4.42 -5.03 13.15
C VAL A 32 3.88 -4.38 14.40
N ASP A 33 2.75 -4.86 14.88
CA ASP A 33 2.23 -4.46 16.18
C ASP A 33 2.55 -5.51 17.25
N ALA A 34 3.28 -5.08 18.23
CA ALA A 34 3.54 -5.86 19.43
C ALA A 34 3.28 -5.01 20.68
N SER A 35 2.17 -4.31 20.71
CA SER A 35 1.59 -3.64 21.87
C SER A 35 1.81 -2.12 22.04
N ASN A 36 2.84 -1.49 21.49
CA ASN A 36 3.07 -0.06 21.72
C ASN A 36 3.27 0.76 20.42
N SER A 37 3.26 0.13 19.25
CA SER A 37 3.40 0.83 17.97
C SER A 37 2.16 1.67 17.67
N SER A 38 2.33 2.91 17.23
CA SER A 38 1.20 3.79 16.91
C SER A 38 1.58 5.02 16.08
N GLY A 39 0.59 5.61 15.42
CA GLY A 39 0.68 6.94 14.81
C GLY A 39 1.59 7.05 13.60
N SER A 40 1.95 5.95 12.97
CA SER A 40 2.86 5.95 11.83
C SER A 40 2.20 6.50 10.56
N ILE A 41 2.99 7.13 9.69
CA ILE A 41 2.55 7.74 8.45
C ILE A 41 3.37 7.20 7.28
N VAL A 42 2.67 6.64 6.27
CA VAL A 42 3.28 6.20 5.01
C VAL A 42 2.63 6.97 3.87
N ARG A 43 3.40 7.87 3.23
CA ARG A 43 2.83 8.77 2.23
C ARG A 43 3.81 9.17 1.13
N TYR A 44 3.25 9.56 -0.02
CA TYR A 44 4.02 10.06 -1.17
C TYR A 44 5.12 9.10 -1.63
N ASN A 45 4.87 7.80 -1.51
CA ASN A 45 5.77 6.77 -2.00
C ASN A 45 5.23 6.18 -3.31
N ILE A 46 6.14 5.61 -4.09
CA ILE A 46 5.81 4.80 -5.25
C ILE A 46 6.28 3.36 -4.96
N SER A 47 5.37 2.39 -5.09
CA SER A 47 5.66 0.96 -5.06
C SER A 47 5.40 0.37 -6.44
N GLN A 48 6.41 -0.19 -7.09
CA GLN A 48 6.32 -0.80 -8.40
C GLN A 48 6.69 -2.27 -8.34
N ASN A 49 5.74 -3.14 -8.58
CA ASN A 49 5.96 -4.59 -8.65
C ASN A 49 6.65 -5.18 -7.42
N ASP A 50 6.49 -4.57 -6.26
CA ASP A 50 6.88 -5.18 -5.01
C ASP A 50 6.08 -6.48 -4.85
N ARG A 51 6.78 -7.58 -4.56
CA ARG A 51 6.22 -8.93 -4.63
C ARG A 51 5.54 -9.31 -3.32
N LYS A 52 4.87 -10.45 -3.31
CA LYS A 52 4.16 -11.05 -2.17
C LYS A 52 3.07 -10.14 -1.61
N ARG A 53 3.38 -8.94 -1.13
CA ARG A 53 2.41 -7.99 -0.57
C ARG A 53 2.94 -6.55 -0.61
N VAL A 54 2.10 -5.58 -0.95
CA VAL A 54 2.52 -4.17 -0.91
C VAL A 54 2.56 -3.69 0.52
N PHE A 55 1.43 -3.80 1.24
CA PHE A 55 1.33 -3.46 2.66
C PHE A 55 1.05 -4.73 3.46
N MET A 56 1.99 -5.11 4.29
CA MET A 56 1.81 -6.17 5.28
C MET A 56 1.51 -5.55 6.63
N ILE A 57 0.43 -6.00 7.24
CA ILE A 57 0.08 -5.68 8.61
C ILE A 57 0.14 -6.99 9.40
N ALA A 58 1.13 -7.13 10.28
CA ALA A 58 1.37 -8.33 11.09
C ALA A 58 1.01 -8.06 12.55
N GLY A 59 0.26 -8.97 13.14
CA GLY A 59 -0.28 -8.79 14.48
C GLY A 59 -1.54 -7.94 14.48
N GLY A 60 -1.69 -7.00 15.40
CA GLY A 60 -2.71 -5.98 15.35
C GLY A 60 -2.34 -4.87 14.36
N VAL A 61 -3.32 -4.07 14.03
CA VAL A 61 -3.02 -2.82 13.33
C VAL A 61 -2.36 -1.88 14.32
N THR A 62 -1.26 -1.26 13.92
CA THR A 62 -0.69 -0.17 14.70
C THR A 62 -1.71 0.98 14.76
N PRO A 63 -2.29 1.31 15.93
CA PRO A 63 -3.38 2.27 16.02
C PRO A 63 -3.01 3.63 15.42
N ASN A 64 -3.97 4.28 14.78
CA ASN A 64 -3.80 5.60 14.15
C ASN A 64 -2.77 5.65 13.03
N THR A 65 -2.39 4.53 12.44
CA THR A 65 -1.56 4.50 11.24
C THR A 65 -2.30 5.11 10.07
N GLN A 66 -1.61 5.91 9.28
CA GLN A 66 -2.15 6.58 8.11
C GLN A 66 -1.32 6.23 6.86
N ILE A 67 -1.99 5.68 5.86
CA ILE A 67 -1.41 5.32 4.56
C ILE A 67 -2.12 6.16 3.50
N TYR A 68 -1.44 7.17 2.95
CA TYR A 68 -2.11 8.07 2.01
C TYR A 68 -1.19 8.68 0.96
N ASN A 69 -1.79 9.06 -0.17
CA ASN A 69 -1.09 9.68 -1.30
C ASN A 69 0.09 8.84 -1.82
N ASN A 70 -0.02 7.51 -1.76
CA ASN A 70 0.95 6.61 -2.38
C ASN A 70 0.46 6.17 -3.75
N THR A 71 1.38 5.82 -4.62
CA THR A 71 1.10 5.19 -5.91
C THR A 71 1.60 3.76 -5.89
N ILE A 72 0.70 2.81 -6.14
CA ILE A 72 0.98 1.38 -6.19
C ILE A 72 0.75 0.91 -7.62
N TYR A 73 1.77 0.33 -8.23
CA TYR A 73 1.68 -0.29 -9.54
C TYR A 73 1.98 -1.78 -9.48
N LEU A 74 1.05 -2.57 -9.97
CA LEU A 74 1.19 -4.01 -10.16
C LEU A 74 1.03 -4.32 -11.66
N GLY A 75 2.12 -4.74 -12.29
CA GLY A 75 2.14 -5.12 -13.70
C GLY A 75 1.38 -6.40 -14.00
N ALA A 76 1.14 -6.66 -15.27
CA ALA A 76 0.50 -7.88 -15.73
C ALA A 76 1.28 -9.12 -15.25
N GLY A 77 0.59 -10.08 -14.66
CA GLY A 77 1.20 -11.29 -14.07
C GLY A 77 1.62 -11.15 -12.60
N ALA A 78 1.58 -9.96 -12.00
CA ALA A 78 1.75 -9.82 -10.57
C ALA A 78 0.61 -10.50 -9.81
N THR A 79 0.95 -11.24 -8.74
CA THR A 79 -0.02 -11.92 -7.86
C THR A 79 0.06 -11.37 -6.43
N THR A 80 0.58 -10.18 -6.30
CA THR A 80 0.87 -9.50 -5.05
C THR A 80 -0.40 -9.12 -4.32
N LYS A 81 -0.50 -9.41 -3.02
CA LYS A 81 -1.56 -8.80 -2.19
C LYS A 81 -1.30 -7.32 -2.01
N ILE A 82 -2.30 -6.50 -2.26
CA ILE A 82 -2.18 -5.04 -2.08
C ILE A 82 -2.14 -4.72 -0.58
N ILE A 83 -3.06 -5.31 0.18
CA ILE A 83 -3.04 -5.27 1.65
C ILE A 83 -3.15 -6.71 2.14
N ASP A 84 -2.20 -7.15 2.96
CA ASP A 84 -2.23 -8.43 3.65
C ASP A 84 -2.20 -8.21 5.16
N HIS A 85 -3.37 -8.08 5.75
CA HIS A 85 -3.52 -8.02 7.19
C HIS A 85 -3.52 -9.44 7.74
N THR A 86 -2.39 -9.85 8.26
CA THR A 86 -2.16 -11.19 8.79
C THR A 86 -2.17 -11.16 10.32
N TRP A 87 -3.05 -11.93 10.88
CA TRP A 87 -3.22 -12.05 12.32
C TRP A 87 -2.32 -13.15 12.87
N ASP A 88 -1.17 -12.80 13.40
CA ASP A 88 -0.23 -13.79 13.93
C ASP A 88 0.07 -13.62 15.44
N ASP A 89 -0.03 -12.42 16.01
CA ASP A 89 0.54 -12.12 17.34
C ASP A 89 -0.43 -11.54 18.39
N GLY A 90 -1.74 -11.60 18.16
CA GLY A 90 -2.73 -11.25 19.19
C GLY A 90 -3.03 -9.76 19.37
N GLY A 91 -2.59 -8.88 18.47
CA GLY A 91 -2.97 -7.47 18.47
C GLY A 91 -4.46 -7.22 18.08
N ASP A 92 -4.95 -6.00 18.17
CA ASP A 92 -6.35 -5.66 17.84
C ASP A 92 -6.55 -5.43 16.35
N ILE A 93 -7.17 -6.39 15.67
CA ILE A 93 -7.53 -6.28 14.24
C ILE A 93 -8.54 -5.16 13.94
N ASN A 94 -9.18 -4.63 14.94
CA ASN A 94 -10.17 -3.56 14.80
C ASN A 94 -9.62 -2.20 15.22
N ALA A 95 -8.33 -2.11 15.57
CA ALA A 95 -7.72 -0.82 15.85
C ALA A 95 -7.84 0.13 14.64
N PRO A 96 -8.11 1.43 14.85
CA PRO A 96 -8.37 2.35 13.76
C PRO A 96 -7.12 2.67 12.95
N TRP A 97 -7.21 2.57 11.64
CA TRP A 97 -6.19 3.00 10.68
C TRP A 97 -6.84 3.57 9.41
N LEU A 98 -6.07 4.33 8.65
CA LEU A 98 -6.59 5.07 7.51
C LEU A 98 -5.84 4.74 6.22
N PHE A 99 -6.57 4.44 5.16
CA PHE A 99 -6.05 4.24 3.80
C PHE A 99 -6.79 5.17 2.84
N LYS A 100 -6.16 6.31 2.46
CA LYS A 100 -6.85 7.32 1.67
C LYS A 100 -6.02 7.94 0.57
N ASN A 101 -6.71 8.42 -0.46
CA ASN A 101 -6.09 9.15 -1.58
C ASN A 101 -4.89 8.41 -2.19
N ASN A 102 -4.85 7.08 -2.12
CA ASN A 102 -3.83 6.29 -2.81
C ASN A 102 -4.29 5.99 -4.24
N ILE A 103 -3.33 5.76 -5.12
CA ILE A 103 -3.59 5.26 -6.48
C ILE A 103 -3.14 3.80 -6.53
N ILE A 104 -4.06 2.91 -6.81
CA ILE A 104 -3.83 1.48 -7.02
C ILE A 104 -4.02 1.17 -8.50
N TYR A 105 -2.91 1.00 -9.22
CA TYR A 105 -2.89 0.64 -10.63
C TYR A 105 -2.57 -0.84 -10.76
N ASN A 106 -3.61 -1.68 -10.81
CA ASN A 106 -3.50 -3.14 -10.74
C ASN A 106 -3.78 -3.79 -12.10
N LEU A 107 -2.75 -4.19 -12.82
CA LEU A 107 -2.88 -4.98 -14.05
C LEU A 107 -2.72 -6.49 -13.80
N GLY A 108 -2.35 -6.86 -12.58
CA GLY A 108 -2.19 -8.26 -12.15
C GLY A 108 -3.44 -8.82 -11.50
N THR A 109 -3.26 -9.82 -10.66
CA THR A 109 -4.33 -10.44 -9.86
C THR A 109 -4.24 -10.05 -8.37
N GLY A 110 -3.66 -8.87 -8.10
CA GLY A 110 -3.54 -8.34 -6.74
C GLY A 110 -4.89 -8.24 -6.04
N ASP A 111 -4.91 -8.67 -4.78
CA ASP A 111 -6.12 -8.73 -3.97
C ASP A 111 -5.88 -8.17 -2.56
N TYR A 112 -6.88 -8.28 -1.69
CA TYR A 112 -6.85 -7.75 -0.34
C TYR A 112 -7.18 -8.83 0.69
N LYS A 113 -6.56 -8.74 1.86
CA LYS A 113 -6.93 -9.50 3.05
C LYS A 113 -7.06 -8.55 4.23
N ILE A 114 -8.28 -8.20 4.58
CA ILE A 114 -8.59 -7.20 5.61
C ILE A 114 -9.63 -7.81 6.56
N PRO A 115 -9.20 -8.58 7.58
CA PRO A 115 -10.13 -9.32 8.43
C PRO A 115 -10.87 -8.47 9.46
N GLY A 116 -10.37 -7.29 9.79
CA GLY A 116 -10.94 -6.42 10.82
C GLY A 116 -11.85 -5.34 10.27
N THR A 117 -12.40 -4.52 11.16
CA THR A 117 -13.31 -3.40 10.88
C THR A 117 -12.69 -2.03 11.11
N GLY A 118 -11.44 -1.96 11.61
CA GLY A 118 -10.77 -0.69 11.94
C GLY A 118 -10.22 0.08 10.74
N GLY A 119 -10.14 -0.54 9.57
CA GLY A 119 -9.67 0.11 8.35
C GLY A 119 -10.70 1.10 7.80
N VAL A 120 -10.30 2.36 7.64
CA VAL A 120 -11.11 3.39 6.98
C VAL A 120 -10.51 3.67 5.61
N PHE A 121 -11.30 3.45 4.55
CA PHE A 121 -10.92 3.65 3.16
C PHE A 121 -11.66 4.86 2.61
N GLU A 122 -10.94 5.81 1.98
CA GLU A 122 -11.53 7.05 1.52
C GLU A 122 -10.81 7.65 0.31
N GLY A 123 -11.52 7.89 -0.77
CA GLY A 123 -11.06 8.65 -1.93
C GLY A 123 -9.89 8.03 -2.68
N ASN A 124 -9.72 6.72 -2.63
CA ASN A 124 -8.68 6.05 -3.39
C ASN A 124 -9.08 5.88 -4.86
N VAL A 125 -8.05 5.82 -5.72
CA VAL A 125 -8.20 5.45 -7.12
C VAL A 125 -7.86 3.97 -7.27
N TYR A 126 -8.78 3.20 -7.82
CA TYR A 126 -8.58 1.80 -8.20
C TYR A 126 -8.73 1.67 -9.71
N TYR A 127 -7.67 1.34 -10.40
CA TYR A 127 -7.67 1.21 -11.86
C TYR A 127 -7.09 -0.12 -12.31
N GLY A 128 -7.69 -0.69 -13.34
CA GLY A 128 -7.30 -1.95 -13.94
C GLY A 128 -8.17 -3.11 -13.46
N ASN A 129 -7.58 -4.14 -12.87
CA ASN A 129 -8.31 -5.30 -12.38
C ASN A 129 -8.89 -5.04 -10.98
N HIS A 130 -10.16 -5.40 -10.79
CA HIS A 130 -10.91 -5.21 -9.56
C HIS A 130 -11.20 -6.58 -8.92
N PRO A 131 -10.44 -7.02 -7.91
CA PRO A 131 -10.72 -8.27 -7.21
C PRO A 131 -12.00 -8.16 -6.38
N ALA A 132 -12.69 -9.29 -6.17
CA ALA A 132 -13.97 -9.32 -5.45
C ALA A 132 -13.90 -8.84 -3.98
N ASN A 133 -12.71 -8.83 -3.40
CA ASN A 133 -12.44 -8.36 -2.03
C ASN A 133 -11.81 -6.97 -1.99
N GLU A 134 -11.88 -6.21 -3.09
CA GLU A 134 -11.47 -4.82 -3.13
C GLU A 134 -12.34 -3.98 -2.17
N PRO A 135 -11.77 -3.10 -1.34
CA PRO A 135 -12.54 -2.28 -0.41
C PRO A 135 -13.64 -1.49 -1.11
N ASP A 136 -14.83 -1.53 -0.51
CA ASP A 136 -15.91 -0.61 -0.87
C ASP A 136 -15.78 0.64 0.00
N GLU A 137 -15.79 1.83 -0.62
CA GLU A 137 -15.52 3.07 0.08
C GLU A 137 -16.28 4.27 -0.47
N THR A 138 -16.43 5.29 0.36
CA THR A 138 -16.96 6.58 -0.06
C THR A 138 -15.94 7.33 -0.92
N GLY A 139 -16.37 7.80 -2.10
CA GLY A 139 -15.52 8.57 -3.00
C GLY A 139 -14.55 7.73 -3.81
N LYS A 140 -14.78 6.42 -3.93
CA LYS A 140 -14.03 5.51 -4.79
C LYS A 140 -13.97 6.00 -6.23
N ILE A 141 -12.79 6.03 -6.81
CA ILE A 141 -12.54 6.44 -8.19
C ILE A 141 -12.00 5.24 -8.97
N THR A 142 -12.60 4.93 -10.14
CA THR A 142 -12.20 3.79 -10.98
C THR A 142 -11.77 4.19 -12.39
N ILE A 143 -11.58 5.49 -12.62
CA ILE A 143 -11.12 6.02 -13.90
C ILE A 143 -9.59 5.96 -14.02
N ASP A 144 -9.11 5.91 -15.26
CA ASP A 144 -7.67 5.94 -15.55
C ASP A 144 -7.02 7.20 -14.99
N PRO A 145 -6.02 7.09 -14.09
CA PRO A 145 -5.29 8.25 -13.55
C PRO A 145 -4.41 8.95 -14.58
N LYS A 146 -4.28 8.43 -15.81
CA LYS A 146 -3.55 9.05 -16.90
C LYS A 146 -2.06 9.29 -16.62
N PHE A 147 -1.39 8.26 -16.18
CA PHE A 147 0.07 8.30 -16.11
C PHE A 147 0.71 8.25 -17.50
N ILE A 148 1.80 8.98 -17.72
CA ILE A 148 2.52 9.03 -19.00
C ILE A 148 3.01 7.65 -19.42
N ASN A 149 3.64 6.90 -18.49
CA ASN A 149 4.15 5.55 -18.75
C ASN A 149 4.36 4.80 -17.44
N VAL A 150 3.28 4.51 -16.73
CA VAL A 150 3.33 3.81 -15.43
C VAL A 150 3.99 2.45 -15.55
N GLY A 151 4.77 2.06 -14.55
CA GLY A 151 5.48 0.78 -14.54
C GLY A 151 6.82 0.78 -15.32
N ALA A 152 7.17 1.89 -15.95
CA ALA A 152 8.46 2.04 -16.63
C ALA A 152 9.61 2.47 -15.70
N GLY A 153 9.37 2.52 -14.40
CA GLY A 153 10.42 2.79 -13.42
C GLY A 153 11.50 1.71 -13.46
N GLY A 154 12.73 2.13 -13.29
CA GLY A 154 13.90 1.25 -13.25
C GLY A 154 14.78 1.59 -12.06
N THR A 155 16.07 1.38 -12.17
CA THR A 155 17.02 1.71 -11.11
C THR A 155 17.33 3.20 -11.12
N GLY A 156 17.04 3.88 -10.02
CA GLY A 156 17.35 5.30 -9.80
C GLY A 156 16.18 6.26 -10.02
N ILE A 157 16.25 7.40 -9.37
CA ILE A 157 15.15 8.38 -9.28
C ILE A 157 14.78 9.02 -10.62
N SER A 158 15.72 9.09 -11.57
CA SER A 158 15.48 9.63 -12.91
C SER A 158 14.50 8.79 -13.74
N THR A 159 14.14 7.60 -13.27
CA THR A 159 13.21 6.68 -13.96
C THR A 159 11.75 6.88 -13.57
N LEU A 160 11.44 7.86 -12.74
CA LEU A 160 10.08 8.09 -12.25
C LEU A 160 9.21 8.98 -13.15
N ASP A 161 9.73 9.44 -14.26
CA ASP A 161 8.96 10.30 -15.18
C ASP A 161 7.69 9.64 -15.72
N GLY A 162 7.67 8.32 -15.83
CA GLY A 162 6.49 7.56 -16.23
C GLY A 162 5.31 7.65 -15.24
N TYR A 163 5.56 8.07 -14.01
CA TYR A 163 4.54 8.29 -12.98
C TYR A 163 4.00 9.73 -12.93
N LYS A 164 4.44 10.58 -13.84
CA LYS A 164 3.79 11.88 -14.05
C LYS A 164 2.45 11.68 -14.75
N LEU A 165 1.51 12.57 -14.47
CA LEU A 165 0.23 12.57 -15.16
C LEU A 165 0.36 13.23 -16.53
N GLU A 166 -0.45 12.78 -17.49
CA GLU A 166 -0.58 13.47 -18.79
C GLU A 166 -1.10 14.89 -18.57
N GLU A 167 -0.53 15.85 -19.29
CA GLU A 167 -1.07 17.21 -19.32
C GLU A 167 -2.39 17.21 -20.12
N ASN A 168 -3.41 17.87 -19.60
CA ASN A 168 -4.72 18.03 -20.24
C ASN A 168 -4.67 19.08 -21.33
#